data_6efb4b750d4d2bab5ca49f158fbfebbb
#
_entry.id   6efb4b750d4d2bab5ca49f158fbfebbb
#
_cell.length_a   1.000
_cell.length_b   1.000
_cell.length_c   1.000
_cell.angle_alpha   90.00
_cell.angle_beta   90.00
_cell.angle_gamma   90.00
#
_symmetry.space_group_name_H-M   'P 1'
#
loop_
_entity.id
_entity.type
_entity.pdbx_description
1 polymer ?
#
loop_
_entity_poly.entity_id
_entity_poly.type
_entity_poly.pdbx_seq_one_letter_code
_entity_poly.pdbx_strand_id
1 'polypeptide(L)'
;MVKLWFKIMHDNKIVKQTTISHDEKFTYADFGEYISEGCYALDAATPLIIRHHIMNFAKYNHVNFLPSDFVEHVEFDKLVVENLDR
;
A
#
# COMPACT_ATOMS: atom_id res chain seq x y z
N MET A 1 8.34 9.83 -11.53
CA MET A 1 7.66 8.56 -11.81
C MET A 1 7.05 8.01 -10.54
N VAL A 2 5.84 7.45 -10.63
CA VAL A 2 5.24 6.72 -9.52
C VAL A 2 5.60 5.25 -9.69
N LYS A 3 6.19 4.64 -8.65
CA LYS A 3 6.48 3.20 -8.68
C LYS A 3 6.36 2.66 -7.26
N LEU A 4 5.32 1.89 -7.01
CA LEU A 4 4.99 1.38 -5.67
C LEU A 4 4.89 -0.13 -5.69
N TRP A 5 5.51 -0.75 -4.71
CA TRP A 5 5.50 -2.20 -4.51
C TRP A 5 4.57 -2.55 -3.37
N PHE A 6 3.55 -3.36 -3.65
CA PHE A 6 2.55 -3.81 -2.69
C PHE A 6 2.83 -5.27 -2.33
N LYS A 7 2.93 -5.55 -1.04
CA LYS A 7 3.17 -6.90 -0.53
C LYS A 7 2.14 -7.24 0.54
N ILE A 8 1.44 -8.35 0.37
CA ILE A 8 0.59 -8.90 1.42
C ILE A 8 1.42 -9.93 2.18
N MET A 9 1.57 -9.71 3.48
CA MET A 9 2.40 -10.54 4.36
C MET A 9 1.53 -11.39 5.27
N HIS A 10 1.89 -12.66 5.39
CA HIS A 10 1.25 -13.58 6.33
C HIS A 10 2.30 -14.58 6.82
N ASP A 11 2.43 -14.74 8.15
CA ASP A 11 3.43 -15.61 8.78
C ASP A 11 4.85 -15.30 8.30
N ASN A 12 5.18 -14.01 8.19
CA ASN A 12 6.48 -13.50 7.75
C ASN A 12 6.84 -13.86 6.31
N LYS A 13 5.83 -14.19 5.49
CA LYS A 13 6.04 -14.51 4.08
C LYS A 13 5.21 -13.59 3.21
N ILE A 14 5.72 -13.29 2.00
CA ILE A 14 4.94 -12.58 1.00
C ILE A 14 4.01 -13.61 0.35
N VAL A 15 2.69 -13.43 0.53
CA VAL A 15 1.70 -14.35 -0.06
C VAL A 15 1.14 -13.83 -1.37
N LYS A 16 1.15 -12.49 -1.55
CA LYS A 16 0.78 -11.84 -2.82
C LYS A 16 1.60 -10.58 -2.95
N GLN A 17 1.91 -10.18 -4.18
CA GLN A 17 2.60 -8.93 -4.44
C GLN A 17 2.28 -8.40 -5.83
N THR A 18 2.38 -7.10 -5.98
CA THR A 18 2.25 -6.42 -7.27
C THR A 18 3.00 -5.11 -7.22
N THR A 19 3.34 -4.58 -8.39
CA THR A 19 3.95 -3.26 -8.51
C THR A 19 3.09 -2.43 -9.45
N ILE A 20 2.76 -1.20 -9.05
CA ILE A 20 2.12 -0.25 -9.95
C ILE A 20 3.16 0.77 -10.41
N SER A 21 3.01 1.27 -11.63
CA SER A 21 3.90 2.28 -12.20
C SER A 21 3.10 3.27 -13.03
N HIS A 22 3.41 4.56 -12.88
CA HIS A 22 2.84 5.63 -13.67
C HIS A 22 3.96 6.57 -14.08
N ASP A 23 4.00 6.94 -15.36
CA ASP A 23 5.00 7.86 -15.88
C ASP A 23 4.57 9.30 -15.61
N GLU A 24 4.45 9.63 -14.35
CA GLU A 24 4.05 10.94 -13.88
C GLU A 24 4.64 11.20 -12.51
N LYS A 25 4.58 12.44 -12.06
CA LYS A 25 5.09 12.82 -10.75
C LYS A 25 4.16 12.30 -9.66
N PHE A 26 4.73 11.73 -8.60
CA PHE A 26 3.99 11.30 -7.41
C PHE A 26 3.34 12.51 -6.73
N THR A 27 2.07 12.38 -6.37
CA THR A 27 1.36 13.39 -5.57
C THR A 27 0.61 12.72 -4.43
N TYR A 28 0.59 13.36 -3.26
CA TYR A 28 -0.18 12.86 -2.13
C TYR A 28 -1.69 13.03 -2.32
N ALA A 29 -2.10 13.94 -3.21
CA ALA A 29 -3.50 14.08 -3.57
C ALA A 29 -4.06 12.78 -4.17
N ASP A 30 -3.21 12.01 -4.87
CA ASP A 30 -3.59 10.77 -5.53
C ASP A 30 -3.23 9.52 -4.72
N PHE A 31 -2.73 9.69 -3.50
CA PHE A 31 -2.25 8.56 -2.69
C PHE A 31 -3.31 7.47 -2.51
N GLY A 32 -4.56 7.88 -2.22
CA GLY A 32 -5.67 6.95 -2.07
C GLY A 32 -5.93 6.14 -3.34
N GLU A 33 -5.80 6.78 -4.50
CA GLU A 33 -6.00 6.10 -5.79
C GLU A 33 -4.89 5.09 -6.07
N TYR A 34 -3.63 5.43 -5.73
CA TYR A 34 -2.52 4.48 -5.87
C TYR A 34 -2.75 3.25 -4.99
N ILE A 35 -3.19 3.46 -3.75
CA ILE A 35 -3.44 2.34 -2.82
C ILE A 35 -4.59 1.47 -3.35
N SER A 36 -5.67 2.10 -3.83
CA SER A 36 -6.79 1.36 -4.40
C SER A 36 -6.38 0.54 -5.62
N GLU A 37 -5.55 1.10 -6.47
CA GLU A 37 -5.07 0.41 -7.67
C GLU A 37 -4.28 -0.84 -7.32
N GLY A 38 -3.34 -0.72 -6.37
CA GLY A 38 -2.54 -1.86 -5.94
C GLY A 38 -3.39 -2.95 -5.28
N CYS A 39 -4.32 -2.55 -4.41
CA CYS A 39 -5.22 -3.50 -3.75
C CYS A 39 -6.13 -4.19 -4.75
N TYR A 40 -6.64 -3.46 -5.75
CA TYR A 40 -7.46 -4.04 -6.80
C TYR A 40 -6.66 -5.10 -7.57
N ALA A 41 -5.41 -4.79 -7.93
CA ALA A 41 -4.55 -5.73 -8.65
C ALA A 41 -4.27 -7.00 -7.84
N LEU A 42 -4.26 -6.90 -6.50
CA LEU A 42 -4.05 -8.03 -5.60
C LEU A 42 -5.35 -8.76 -5.24
N ASP A 43 -6.49 -8.27 -5.73
CA ASP A 43 -7.80 -8.77 -5.33
C ASP A 43 -7.95 -8.73 -3.81
N ALA A 44 -7.55 -7.62 -3.23
CA ALA A 44 -7.55 -7.40 -1.78
C ALA A 44 -8.42 -6.21 -1.40
N ALA A 45 -8.90 -6.20 -0.15
CA ALA A 45 -9.64 -5.06 0.38
C ALA A 45 -8.73 -3.82 0.42
N THR A 46 -9.33 -2.65 0.24
CA THR A 46 -8.61 -1.36 0.33
C THR A 46 -8.69 -0.85 1.76
N PRO A 47 -7.56 -0.49 2.39
CA PRO A 47 -7.57 0.02 3.75
C PRO A 47 -8.10 1.45 3.82
N LEU A 48 -8.49 1.87 5.02
CA LEU A 48 -8.71 3.27 5.32
C LEU A 48 -7.34 3.94 5.47
N ILE A 49 -7.18 5.10 4.84
CA ILE A 49 -5.91 5.82 4.89
C ILE A 49 -6.10 7.01 5.82
N ILE A 50 -5.31 7.05 6.89
CA ILE A 50 -5.34 8.16 7.84
C ILE A 50 -3.99 8.89 7.77
N ARG A 51 -3.94 10.04 8.44
CA ARG A 51 -2.77 10.94 8.39
C ARG A 51 -1.45 10.23 8.72
N HIS A 52 -1.48 9.36 9.71
CA HIS A 52 -0.27 8.67 10.15
C HIS A 52 0.31 7.75 9.07
N HIS A 53 -0.53 7.14 8.23
CA HIS A 53 -0.08 6.35 7.10
C HIS A 53 0.71 7.21 6.09
N ILE A 54 0.17 8.40 5.79
CA ILE A 54 0.80 9.33 4.86
C ILE A 54 2.12 9.83 5.41
N MET A 55 2.16 10.18 6.70
CA MET A 55 3.37 10.66 7.34
C MET A 55 4.46 9.60 7.38
N ASN A 56 4.10 8.35 7.66
CA ASN A 56 5.05 7.24 7.67
C ASN A 56 5.60 7.00 6.27
N PHE A 57 4.74 7.02 5.26
CA PHE A 57 5.18 6.85 3.88
C PHE A 57 6.14 7.96 3.45
N ALA A 58 5.82 9.20 3.81
CA ALA A 58 6.67 10.35 3.49
C ALA A 58 8.03 10.26 4.18
N LYS A 59 8.05 9.78 5.42
CA LYS A 59 9.26 9.73 6.24
C LYS A 59 10.15 8.53 5.92
N TYR A 60 9.53 7.36 5.72
CA TYR A 60 10.27 6.09 5.61
C TYR A 60 10.23 5.46 4.23
N ASN A 61 9.52 6.05 3.26
CA ASN A 61 9.31 5.51 1.91
C ASN A 61 8.59 4.16 1.91
N HIS A 62 7.91 3.83 3.00
CA HIS A 62 7.03 2.68 3.08
C HIS A 62 6.00 2.88 4.17
N VAL A 63 4.91 2.12 4.10
CA VAL A 63 3.86 2.13 5.11
C VAL A 63 3.28 0.74 5.23
N ASN A 64 2.91 0.37 6.46
CA ASN A 64 2.22 -0.88 6.76
C ASN A 64 0.77 -0.58 7.10
N PHE A 65 -0.15 -1.30 6.44
CA PHE A 65 -1.56 -1.27 6.80
C PHE A 65 -1.86 -2.57 7.55
N LEU A 66 -2.29 -2.43 8.81
CA LEU A 66 -2.58 -3.57 9.68
C LEU A 66 -4.05 -3.99 9.51
N PRO A 67 -4.45 -5.19 9.96
CA PRO A 67 -5.85 -5.62 9.84
C PRO A 67 -6.85 -4.61 10.40
N SER A 68 -6.49 -3.89 11.46
CA SER A 68 -7.36 -2.87 12.07
C SER A 68 -7.57 -1.64 11.18
N ASP A 69 -6.77 -1.47 10.13
CA ASP A 69 -6.92 -0.36 9.19
C ASP A 69 -7.95 -0.65 8.09
N PHE A 70 -8.50 -1.86 8.07
CA PHE A 70 -9.47 -2.30 7.07
C PHE A 70 -10.86 -2.37 7.70
N VAL A 71 -11.88 -1.92 6.96
CA VAL A 71 -13.27 -2.06 7.39
C VAL A 71 -13.69 -3.53 7.30
N GLU A 72 -13.27 -4.21 6.24
CA GLU A 72 -13.55 -5.62 6.04
C GLU A 72 -12.57 -6.49 6.83
N HIS A 73 -13.01 -7.68 7.22
CA HIS A 73 -12.11 -8.67 7.81
C HIS A 73 -11.09 -9.11 6.76
N VAL A 74 -9.82 -9.10 7.14
CA VAL A 74 -8.73 -9.59 6.28
C VAL A 74 -7.99 -10.72 7.00
N GLU A 75 -7.46 -11.67 6.24
CA GLU A 75 -6.82 -12.86 6.78
C GLU A 75 -5.30 -12.80 6.76
N PHE A 76 -4.73 -11.67 6.35
CA PHE A 76 -3.29 -11.47 6.33
C PHE A 76 -2.83 -10.61 7.51
N ASP A 77 -1.52 -10.57 7.75
CA ASP A 77 -0.97 -9.84 8.88
C ASP A 77 -0.80 -8.35 8.59
N LYS A 78 -0.42 -8.02 7.37
CA LYS A 78 -0.25 -6.63 6.96
C LYS A 78 -0.13 -6.51 5.44
N LEU A 79 -0.47 -5.33 4.95
CA LEU A 79 -0.18 -4.90 3.59
C LEU A 79 0.96 -3.89 3.68
N VAL A 80 2.08 -4.16 3.02
CA VAL A 80 3.23 -3.26 2.96
C VAL A 80 3.25 -2.57 1.60
N VAL A 81 3.35 -1.24 1.61
CA VAL A 81 3.50 -0.45 0.38
C VAL A 81 4.83 0.27 0.45
N GLU A 82 5.70 0.01 -0.50
CA GLU A 82 7.03 0.58 -0.55
C GLU A 82 7.22 1.45 -1.79
N ASN A 83 7.83 2.62 -1.59
CA ASN A 83 8.16 3.53 -2.68
C ASN A 83 9.47 3.07 -3.31
N LEU A 84 9.43 2.64 -4.58
CA LEU A 84 10.62 2.19 -5.30
C LEU A 84 11.29 3.32 -6.08
N ASP A 85 10.63 4.46 -6.25
CA ASP A 85 11.16 5.63 -6.98
C ASP A 85 11.50 6.74 -6.00
N ARG A 86 12.50 6.50 -5.18
CA ARG A 86 12.93 7.43 -4.14
C ARG A 86 14.35 7.93 -4.33
#